data_48b92435da4d63dbb97ac6cf1d6fb6c5
#
_entry.id   48b92435da4d63dbb97ac6cf1d6fb6c5
#
_cell.length_a   1.000
_cell.length_b   1.000
_cell.length_c   1.000
_cell.angle_alpha   90.00
_cell.angle_beta   90.00
_cell.angle_gamma   90.00
#
_symmetry.space_group_name_H-M   'P 1'
#
loop_
_entity.id
_entity.type
_entity.pdbx_description
1 polymer ?
#
loop_
_entity_poly.entity_id
_entity_poly.type
_entity_poly.pdbx_seq_one_letter_code
_entity_poly.pdbx_strand_id
1 'polypeptide(L)'
;FFVCTSLFAQGITTASDYFKSVSDKYASIKDYEAQVEIVAVNEELAGKASFMRPNLLRIDFSNPQDQVIVFNGDTLVIYLPNSSAVLQQSVESDSSSNGANLATPQGLSLMRRYYGVAYEIGQDPVPLENGSDEMVVKLVLSRRNSSEAFRHIKLAINAETKLIRRVEAVTPKGETFIFNFMDYKINQGISDQRFIYDPPSSANNFNNFLFSE
;
A
#
# COMPACT_ATOMS: atom_id res chain seq x y z
N PHE A 1 -22.66 -45.90 -21.92
CA PHE A 1 -21.53 -45.03 -21.57
C PHE A 1 -22.07 -43.92 -20.70
N PHE A 2 -21.83 -44.01 -19.39
CA PHE A 2 -22.14 -42.95 -18.40
C PHE A 2 -20.95 -42.00 -18.34
N VAL A 3 -21.10 -40.78 -18.85
CA VAL A 3 -20.09 -39.72 -18.67
C VAL A 3 -20.34 -39.12 -17.28
N CYS A 4 -19.48 -39.49 -16.33
CA CYS A 4 -19.47 -38.88 -14.99
C CYS A 4 -18.77 -37.51 -15.12
N THR A 5 -19.53 -36.42 -15.24
CA THR A 5 -19.01 -35.07 -15.10
C THR A 5 -18.72 -34.81 -13.61
N SER A 6 -17.45 -34.85 -13.24
CA SER A 6 -17.01 -34.41 -11.93
C SER A 6 -17.24 -32.88 -11.80
N LEU A 7 -18.27 -32.48 -11.09
CA LEU A 7 -18.45 -31.13 -10.61
C LEU A 7 -17.33 -30.85 -9.59
N PHE A 8 -16.31 -30.12 -10.00
CA PHE A 8 -15.39 -29.51 -9.04
C PHE A 8 -16.19 -28.45 -8.26
N ALA A 9 -16.60 -28.78 -7.05
CA ALA A 9 -17.07 -27.78 -6.10
C ALA A 9 -15.89 -26.85 -5.82
N GLN A 10 -15.89 -25.65 -6.40
CA GLN A 10 -14.94 -24.61 -5.98
C GLN A 10 -15.21 -24.31 -4.51
N GLY A 11 -14.22 -24.59 -3.66
CA GLY A 11 -14.33 -24.33 -2.24
C GLY A 11 -14.59 -22.84 -2.01
N ILE A 12 -15.65 -22.51 -1.26
CA ILE A 12 -15.96 -21.13 -0.90
C ILE A 12 -14.86 -20.63 0.03
N THR A 13 -14.06 -19.67 -0.45
CA THR A 13 -13.04 -19.00 0.36
C THR A 13 -13.65 -17.74 0.95
N THR A 14 -13.57 -17.56 2.28
CA THR A 14 -14.05 -16.30 2.89
C THR A 14 -13.16 -15.13 2.49
N ALA A 15 -13.70 -13.92 2.47
CA ALA A 15 -12.91 -12.71 2.18
C ALA A 15 -11.76 -12.53 3.20
N SER A 16 -11.96 -12.94 4.45
CA SER A 16 -10.93 -12.91 5.49
C SER A 16 -9.80 -13.90 5.21
N ASP A 17 -10.11 -15.12 4.76
CA ASP A 17 -9.10 -16.12 4.40
C ASP A 17 -8.36 -15.72 3.12
N TYR A 18 -9.06 -15.16 2.15
CA TYR A 18 -8.43 -14.60 0.95
C TYR A 18 -7.46 -13.48 1.32
N PHE A 19 -7.89 -12.50 2.14
CA PHE A 19 -7.02 -11.42 2.60
C PHE A 19 -5.84 -11.92 3.44
N LYS A 20 -6.06 -13.00 4.24
CA LYS A 20 -4.95 -13.67 4.92
C LYS A 20 -3.93 -14.21 3.92
N SER A 21 -4.37 -14.86 2.86
CA SER A 21 -3.45 -15.38 1.82
C SER A 21 -2.63 -14.28 1.14
N VAL A 22 -3.21 -13.08 0.97
CA VAL A 22 -2.49 -11.89 0.49
C VAL A 22 -1.45 -11.42 1.51
N SER A 23 -1.82 -11.33 2.79
CA SER A 23 -0.88 -10.99 3.87
C SER A 23 0.29 -11.97 3.96
N ASP A 24 0.01 -13.27 3.83
CA ASP A 24 1.04 -14.33 3.84
C ASP A 24 1.97 -14.20 2.62
N LYS A 25 1.43 -13.84 1.44
CA LYS A 25 2.24 -13.52 0.26
C LYS A 25 3.20 -12.37 0.52
N TYR A 26 2.70 -11.24 1.05
CA TYR A 26 3.55 -10.09 1.39
C TYR A 26 4.57 -10.43 2.49
N ALA A 27 4.20 -11.25 3.47
CA ALA A 27 5.12 -11.73 4.50
C ALA A 27 6.26 -12.60 3.93
N SER A 28 6.10 -13.23 2.76
CA SER A 28 7.13 -14.01 2.07
C SER A 28 8.09 -13.14 1.25
N ILE A 29 7.72 -11.89 0.93
CA ILE A 29 8.52 -10.97 0.12
C ILE A 29 9.61 -10.35 1.01
N LYS A 30 10.87 -10.43 0.60
CA LYS A 30 11.99 -9.79 1.29
C LYS A 30 12.09 -8.32 0.92
N ASP A 31 12.01 -8.04 -0.37
CA ASP A 31 12.05 -6.71 -0.96
C ASP A 31 11.18 -6.66 -2.22
N TYR A 32 10.73 -5.48 -2.59
CA TYR A 32 10.16 -5.23 -3.91
C TYR A 32 10.38 -3.80 -4.38
N GLU A 33 10.39 -3.63 -5.68
CA GLU A 33 10.18 -2.35 -6.36
C GLU A 33 8.88 -2.40 -7.16
N ALA A 34 8.18 -1.27 -7.25
CA ALA A 34 6.99 -1.11 -8.08
C ALA A 34 6.88 0.33 -8.58
N GLN A 35 6.32 0.53 -9.76
CA GLN A 35 5.82 1.84 -10.14
C GLN A 35 4.58 2.15 -9.30
N VAL A 36 4.47 3.39 -8.83
CA VAL A 36 3.32 3.85 -8.05
C VAL A 36 2.76 5.13 -8.64
N GLU A 37 1.45 5.16 -8.79
CA GLU A 37 0.68 6.36 -9.09
C GLU A 37 -0.26 6.62 -7.91
N ILE A 38 -0.30 7.86 -7.45
CA ILE A 38 -1.12 8.27 -6.32
C ILE A 38 -2.02 9.41 -6.79
N VAL A 39 -3.34 9.21 -6.67
CA VAL A 39 -4.33 10.25 -6.90
C VAL A 39 -4.91 10.67 -5.56
N ALA A 40 -4.71 11.92 -5.21
CA ALA A 40 -5.22 12.54 -3.99
C ALA A 40 -5.97 13.82 -4.37
N VAL A 41 -7.06 14.11 -3.71
CA VAL A 41 -8.03 15.21 -3.92
C VAL A 41 -7.79 16.15 -5.11
N ASN A 42 -6.60 16.72 -5.28
CA ASN A 42 -6.23 17.67 -6.34
C ASN A 42 -4.83 17.42 -6.92
N GLU A 43 -4.20 16.30 -6.61
CA GLU A 43 -2.83 16.01 -6.99
C GLU A 43 -2.71 14.61 -7.58
N GLU A 44 -1.95 14.50 -8.65
CA GLU A 44 -1.53 13.24 -9.23
C GLU A 44 -0.01 13.13 -9.09
N LEU A 45 0.42 12.11 -8.36
CA LEU A 45 1.83 11.85 -8.11
C LEU A 45 2.20 10.54 -8.80
N ALA A 46 3.39 10.47 -9.36
CA ALA A 46 3.90 9.24 -9.96
C ALA A 46 5.35 9.03 -9.55
N GLY A 47 5.75 7.79 -9.36
CA GLY A 47 7.11 7.49 -8.95
C GLY A 47 7.39 6.00 -8.84
N LYS A 48 8.49 5.69 -8.18
CA LYS A 48 8.95 4.33 -7.92
C LYS A 48 9.02 4.08 -6.42
N ALA A 49 8.26 3.11 -5.96
CA ALA A 49 8.30 2.62 -4.60
C ALA A 49 9.34 1.49 -4.48
N SER A 50 10.14 1.52 -3.43
CA SER A 50 11.06 0.47 -3.02
C SER A 50 10.72 0.09 -1.57
N PHE A 51 10.57 -1.19 -1.31
CA PHE A 51 10.29 -1.72 0.02
C PHE A 51 11.30 -2.80 0.35
N MET A 52 11.74 -2.86 1.61
CA MET A 52 12.52 -3.95 2.15
C MET A 52 12.12 -4.24 3.59
N ARG A 53 12.02 -5.52 3.93
CA ARG A 53 11.71 -5.93 5.31
C ARG A 53 12.81 -5.49 6.29
N PRO A 54 12.44 -5.21 7.56
CA PRO A 54 11.08 -5.41 8.12
C PRO A 54 10.08 -4.31 7.73
N ASN A 55 10.49 -3.06 7.50
CA ASN A 55 9.62 -1.90 7.36
C ASN A 55 10.26 -0.72 6.61
N LEU A 56 11.32 -0.96 5.84
CA LEU A 56 11.97 0.11 5.07
C LEU A 56 11.15 0.42 3.82
N LEU A 57 10.89 1.70 3.57
CA LEU A 57 10.13 2.17 2.42
C LEU A 57 10.81 3.42 1.84
N ARG A 58 10.89 3.48 0.52
CA ARG A 58 11.28 4.69 -0.21
C ARG A 58 10.40 4.86 -1.43
N ILE A 59 9.97 6.08 -1.67
CA ILE A 59 9.31 6.48 -2.92
C ILE A 59 10.10 7.65 -3.51
N ASP A 60 10.63 7.45 -4.71
CA ASP A 60 11.20 8.52 -5.51
C ASP A 60 10.18 8.93 -6.56
N PHE A 61 9.73 10.16 -6.51
CA PHE A 61 8.73 10.66 -7.43
C PHE A 61 9.36 11.19 -8.73
N SER A 62 8.74 10.85 -9.84
CA SER A 62 8.98 11.48 -11.15
C SER A 62 8.02 12.63 -11.40
N ASN A 63 6.87 12.63 -10.70
CA ASN A 63 5.89 13.71 -10.67
C ASN A 63 5.32 13.84 -9.24
N PRO A 64 5.57 14.97 -8.52
CA PRO A 64 6.52 16.02 -8.86
C PRO A 64 7.97 15.50 -8.87
N GLN A 65 8.79 16.06 -9.77
CA GLN A 65 10.18 15.63 -9.92
C GLN A 65 10.99 15.88 -8.64
N ASP A 66 11.90 14.95 -8.33
CA ASP A 66 12.83 15.03 -7.20
C ASP A 66 12.19 15.04 -5.79
N GLN A 67 10.86 14.89 -5.68
CA GLN A 67 10.25 14.64 -4.39
C GLN A 67 10.60 13.23 -3.91
N VAL A 68 10.87 13.08 -2.61
CA VAL A 68 11.25 11.79 -2.02
C VAL A 68 10.52 11.59 -0.70
N ILE A 69 10.04 10.38 -0.49
CA ILE A 69 9.57 9.90 0.81
C ILE A 69 10.43 8.72 1.22
N VAL A 70 11.01 8.75 2.41
CA VAL A 70 11.79 7.63 2.96
C VAL A 70 11.35 7.34 4.39
N PHE A 71 11.11 6.07 4.66
CA PHE A 71 11.00 5.54 6.01
C PHE A 71 12.12 4.51 6.21
N ASN A 72 13.04 4.79 7.11
CA ASN A 72 14.23 3.97 7.37
C ASN A 72 14.06 3.00 8.55
N GLY A 73 12.83 2.82 9.03
CA GLY A 73 12.50 1.99 10.18
C GLY A 73 12.22 2.79 11.46
N ASP A 74 12.83 3.96 11.63
CA ASP A 74 12.71 4.81 12.81
C ASP A 74 12.19 6.21 12.48
N THR A 75 12.58 6.72 11.31
CA THR A 75 12.29 8.10 10.91
C THR A 75 11.64 8.14 9.54
N LEU A 76 10.53 8.87 9.44
CA LEU A 76 9.93 9.28 8.18
C LEU A 76 10.56 10.60 7.74
N VAL A 77 11.08 10.64 6.53
CA VAL A 77 11.62 11.85 5.88
C VAL A 77 10.84 12.10 4.61
N ILE A 78 10.36 13.32 4.42
CA ILE A 78 9.70 13.78 3.20
C ILE A 78 10.43 15.01 2.69
N TYR A 79 11.01 14.93 1.50
CA TYR A 79 11.61 16.07 0.82
C TYR A 79 10.63 16.63 -0.21
N LEU A 80 10.36 17.92 -0.11
CA LEU A 80 9.49 18.71 -1.00
C LEU A 80 10.33 19.71 -1.77
N PRO A 81 10.75 19.39 -3.00
CA PRO A 81 11.68 20.24 -3.78
C PRO A 81 11.12 21.63 -4.09
N ASN A 82 9.83 21.72 -4.42
CA ASN A 82 9.16 22.97 -4.75
C ASN A 82 9.17 23.99 -3.59
N SER A 83 9.21 23.52 -2.35
CA SER A 83 9.26 24.35 -1.15
C SER A 83 10.66 24.39 -0.54
N SER A 84 11.62 23.66 -1.11
CA SER A 84 12.94 23.42 -0.51
C SER A 84 12.83 23.03 0.96
N ALA A 85 11.88 22.15 1.29
CA ALA A 85 11.56 21.75 2.65
C ALA A 85 11.82 20.26 2.87
N VAL A 86 12.34 19.93 4.04
CA VAL A 86 12.49 18.56 4.54
C VAL A 86 11.63 18.43 5.80
N LEU A 87 10.65 17.54 5.75
CA LEU A 87 9.82 17.20 6.89
C LEU A 87 10.36 15.90 7.50
N GLN A 88 10.69 15.93 8.78
CA GLN A 88 11.19 14.75 9.50
C GLN A 88 10.29 14.43 10.68
N GLN A 89 9.99 13.15 10.85
CA GLN A 89 9.19 12.65 11.96
C GLN A 89 9.77 11.36 12.48
N SER A 90 10.16 11.35 13.76
CA SER A 90 10.45 10.10 14.47
C SER A 90 9.14 9.33 14.68
N VAL A 91 9.14 8.06 14.28
CA VAL A 91 7.98 7.17 14.41
C VAL A 91 8.34 6.10 15.43
N GLU A 92 7.78 6.20 16.63
CA GLU A 92 7.94 5.13 17.62
C GLU A 92 7.27 3.86 17.11
N SER A 93 7.95 2.72 17.32
CA SER A 93 7.55 1.41 16.79
C SER A 93 6.16 0.94 17.23
N ASP A 94 5.60 1.54 18.29
CA ASP A 94 4.30 1.20 18.86
C ASP A 94 3.15 2.11 18.38
N SER A 95 3.46 3.21 17.68
CA SER A 95 2.41 4.08 17.18
C SER A 95 1.76 3.48 15.93
N SER A 96 0.50 3.15 16.04
CA SER A 96 -0.41 2.67 15.00
C SER A 96 -0.66 3.73 13.92
N SER A 97 0.36 4.50 13.54
CA SER A 97 0.19 5.62 12.65
C SER A 97 0.37 5.23 11.19
N ASN A 98 -0.70 5.34 10.50
CA ASN A 98 -0.88 6.06 9.24
C ASN A 98 -0.51 5.34 7.93
N GLY A 99 -1.47 5.41 7.07
CA GLY A 99 -1.62 5.15 5.63
C GLY A 99 -0.40 4.92 4.72
N ALA A 100 0.79 5.30 5.11
CA ALA A 100 2.00 5.13 4.29
C ALA A 100 2.44 3.66 4.12
N ASN A 101 1.96 2.75 4.98
CA ASN A 101 2.38 1.34 5.00
C ASN A 101 1.33 0.37 4.44
N LEU A 102 0.37 0.83 3.65
CA LEU A 102 -0.77 0.02 3.20
C LEU A 102 -0.36 -1.23 2.41
N ALA A 103 0.72 -1.19 1.66
CA ALA A 103 1.22 -2.34 0.88
C ALA A 103 2.44 -3.02 1.52
N THR A 104 2.58 -2.95 2.83
CA THR A 104 3.61 -3.66 3.59
C THR A 104 3.01 -4.80 4.41
N PRO A 105 3.80 -5.81 4.82
CA PRO A 105 3.33 -6.89 5.70
C PRO A 105 2.74 -6.37 7.02
N GLN A 106 3.35 -5.35 7.61
CA GLN A 106 2.87 -4.72 8.84
C GLN A 106 1.54 -4.00 8.61
N GLY A 107 1.42 -3.20 7.54
CA GLY A 107 0.20 -2.51 7.17
C GLY A 107 -0.96 -3.48 6.93
N LEU A 108 -0.73 -4.57 6.19
CA LEU A 108 -1.74 -5.60 5.97
C LEU A 108 -2.16 -6.32 7.27
N SER A 109 -1.21 -6.57 8.17
CA SER A 109 -1.51 -7.14 9.49
C SER A 109 -2.38 -6.20 10.34
N LEU A 110 -2.08 -4.92 10.35
CA LEU A 110 -2.86 -3.88 11.03
C LEU A 110 -4.26 -3.75 10.43
N MET A 111 -4.40 -3.78 9.11
CA MET A 111 -5.71 -3.76 8.46
C MET A 111 -6.59 -4.92 8.93
N ARG A 112 -6.05 -6.13 9.05
CA ARG A 112 -6.82 -7.28 9.56
C ARG A 112 -7.32 -7.07 10.97
N ARG A 113 -6.57 -6.39 11.81
CA ARG A 113 -6.91 -6.13 13.21
C ARG A 113 -8.01 -5.09 13.35
N TYR A 114 -7.92 -4.02 12.57
CA TYR A 114 -8.75 -2.82 12.74
C TYR A 114 -9.93 -2.73 11.78
N TYR A 115 -9.94 -3.55 10.71
CA TYR A 115 -11.00 -3.54 9.69
C TYR A 115 -11.70 -4.89 9.57
N GLY A 116 -12.99 -4.83 9.29
CA GLY A 116 -13.76 -6.00 8.83
C GLY A 116 -13.57 -6.16 7.33
N VAL A 117 -13.31 -7.37 6.85
CA VAL A 117 -13.02 -7.66 5.43
C VAL A 117 -14.22 -8.34 4.78
N ALA A 118 -14.64 -7.84 3.61
CA ALA A 118 -15.66 -8.44 2.76
C ALA A 118 -15.23 -8.42 1.29
N TYR A 119 -15.79 -9.28 0.47
CA TYR A 119 -15.70 -9.12 -0.99
C TYR A 119 -16.54 -7.92 -1.42
N GLU A 120 -16.04 -7.11 -2.38
CA GLU A 120 -16.83 -6.02 -2.97
C GLU A 120 -17.90 -6.57 -3.92
N ILE A 121 -17.56 -7.59 -4.73
CA ILE A 121 -18.44 -8.20 -5.72
C ILE A 121 -18.66 -9.68 -5.39
N GLY A 122 -17.58 -10.43 -5.23
CA GLY A 122 -17.58 -11.87 -4.96
C GLY A 122 -16.15 -12.41 -4.91
N GLN A 123 -16.01 -13.73 -4.73
CA GLN A 123 -14.70 -14.37 -4.67
C GLN A 123 -14.05 -14.54 -6.05
N ASP A 124 -14.85 -14.51 -7.12
CA ASP A 124 -14.37 -14.73 -8.47
C ASP A 124 -13.64 -13.50 -9.01
N PRO A 125 -12.53 -13.70 -9.74
CA PRO A 125 -11.82 -12.60 -10.35
C PRO A 125 -12.67 -11.83 -11.36
N VAL A 126 -12.54 -10.50 -11.34
CA VAL A 126 -13.19 -9.57 -12.27
C VAL A 126 -12.14 -8.67 -12.90
N PRO A 127 -12.38 -8.07 -14.06
CA PRO A 127 -11.46 -7.09 -14.64
C PRO A 127 -11.15 -5.95 -13.66
N LEU A 128 -9.89 -5.48 -13.64
CA LEU A 128 -9.48 -4.32 -12.82
C LEU A 128 -10.35 -3.10 -13.16
N GLU A 129 -10.52 -2.85 -14.46
CA GLU A 129 -11.35 -1.81 -15.05
C GLU A 129 -12.10 -2.36 -16.27
N ASN A 130 -13.12 -1.65 -16.73
CA ASN A 130 -13.84 -2.02 -17.95
C ASN A 130 -12.88 -2.07 -19.15
N GLY A 131 -12.77 -3.22 -19.78
CA GLY A 131 -11.89 -3.48 -20.92
C GLY A 131 -10.45 -3.84 -20.56
N SER A 132 -10.13 -4.01 -19.26
CA SER A 132 -8.83 -4.52 -18.82
C SER A 132 -8.78 -6.04 -18.92
N ASP A 133 -7.67 -6.58 -19.43
CA ASP A 133 -7.37 -8.03 -19.39
C ASP A 133 -6.85 -8.46 -18.01
N GLU A 134 -6.46 -7.51 -17.15
CA GLU A 134 -5.96 -7.83 -15.81
C GLU A 134 -7.11 -8.20 -14.88
N MET A 135 -7.07 -9.44 -14.39
CA MET A 135 -8.08 -10.00 -13.49
C MET A 135 -7.69 -9.81 -12.03
N VAL A 136 -8.61 -9.25 -11.23
CA VAL A 136 -8.40 -8.96 -9.81
C VAL A 136 -9.54 -9.46 -8.96
N VAL A 137 -9.25 -9.79 -7.71
CA VAL A 137 -10.27 -9.97 -6.66
C VAL A 137 -10.39 -8.65 -5.89
N LYS A 138 -11.61 -8.16 -5.75
CA LYS A 138 -11.90 -6.87 -5.09
C LYS A 138 -12.41 -7.10 -3.67
N LEU A 139 -11.74 -6.47 -2.70
CA LEU A 139 -12.10 -6.49 -1.29
C LEU A 139 -12.49 -5.10 -0.81
N VAL A 140 -13.41 -5.05 0.16
CA VAL A 140 -13.75 -3.86 0.93
C VAL A 140 -13.43 -4.13 2.39
N LEU A 141 -12.63 -3.26 2.97
CA LEU A 141 -12.27 -3.24 4.38
C LEU A 141 -13.01 -2.08 5.03
N SER A 142 -13.88 -2.37 5.99
CA SER A 142 -14.64 -1.37 6.74
C SER A 142 -14.09 -1.24 8.15
N ARG A 143 -13.86 -0.01 8.61
CA ARG A 143 -13.32 0.21 9.96
C ARG A 143 -14.23 -0.38 11.03
N ARG A 144 -13.62 -0.98 12.06
CA ARG A 144 -14.33 -1.49 13.24
C ARG A 144 -14.55 -0.41 14.29
N ASN A 145 -13.68 0.61 14.30
CA ASN A 145 -13.73 1.72 15.24
C ASN A 145 -13.73 3.05 14.48
N SER A 146 -14.42 4.06 15.01
CA SER A 146 -14.49 5.40 14.42
C SER A 146 -13.18 6.19 14.51
N SER A 147 -12.24 5.77 15.36
CA SER A 147 -10.90 6.37 15.49
C SER A 147 -9.95 6.05 14.32
N GLU A 148 -10.30 5.06 13.47
CA GLU A 148 -9.46 4.70 12.35
C GLU A 148 -9.38 5.82 11.30
N ALA A 149 -8.19 6.00 10.72
CA ALA A 149 -7.90 7.05 9.74
C ALA A 149 -8.77 6.97 8.48
N PHE A 150 -9.13 5.76 8.05
CA PHE A 150 -9.98 5.55 6.89
C PHE A 150 -11.32 4.92 7.27
N ARG A 151 -12.39 5.45 6.70
CA ARG A 151 -13.75 4.91 6.87
C ARG A 151 -13.88 3.55 6.22
N HIS A 152 -13.33 3.42 5.00
CA HIS A 152 -13.17 2.15 4.30
C HIS A 152 -11.97 2.20 3.35
N ILE A 153 -11.46 1.02 3.05
CA ILE A 153 -10.36 0.81 2.12
C ILE A 153 -10.81 -0.27 1.14
N LYS A 154 -10.73 0.01 -0.16
CA LYS A 154 -10.94 -0.99 -1.20
C LYS A 154 -9.59 -1.45 -1.72
N LEU A 155 -9.48 -2.74 -1.97
CA LEU A 155 -8.28 -3.38 -2.53
C LEU A 155 -8.65 -4.11 -3.81
N ALA A 156 -7.93 -3.85 -4.90
CA ALA A 156 -7.92 -4.69 -6.07
C ALA A 156 -6.61 -5.49 -6.07
N ILE A 157 -6.72 -6.79 -6.03
CA ILE A 157 -5.60 -7.73 -5.84
C ILE A 157 -5.53 -8.62 -7.06
N ASN A 158 -4.36 -8.63 -7.74
CA ASN A 158 -4.15 -9.52 -8.89
C ASN A 158 -4.43 -10.97 -8.50
N ALA A 159 -5.29 -11.64 -9.27
CA ALA A 159 -5.81 -12.95 -8.92
C ALA A 159 -4.73 -14.04 -8.91
N GLU A 160 -3.71 -13.93 -9.76
CA GLU A 160 -2.64 -14.91 -9.91
C GLU A 160 -1.50 -14.67 -8.92
N THR A 161 -0.99 -13.43 -8.87
CA THR A 161 0.21 -13.09 -8.11
C THR A 161 -0.06 -12.78 -6.64
N LYS A 162 -1.32 -12.47 -6.28
CA LYS A 162 -1.74 -11.96 -4.96
C LYS A 162 -1.11 -10.61 -4.62
N LEU A 163 -0.62 -9.86 -5.60
CA LEU A 163 -0.09 -8.52 -5.40
C LEU A 163 -1.21 -7.49 -5.50
N ILE A 164 -1.12 -6.46 -4.68
CA ILE A 164 -2.08 -5.34 -4.68
C ILE A 164 -1.82 -4.49 -5.92
N ARG A 165 -2.86 -4.31 -6.73
CA ARG A 165 -2.84 -3.45 -7.92
C ARG A 165 -3.37 -2.06 -7.63
N ARG A 166 -4.41 -1.99 -6.77
CA ARG A 166 -4.99 -0.71 -6.37
C ARG A 166 -5.42 -0.74 -4.91
N VAL A 167 -5.16 0.36 -4.25
CA VAL A 167 -5.73 0.71 -2.94
C VAL A 167 -6.55 1.99 -3.13
N GLU A 168 -7.81 1.98 -2.73
CA GLU A 168 -8.66 3.17 -2.64
C GLU A 168 -9.04 3.36 -1.18
N ALA A 169 -8.56 4.43 -0.56
CA ALA A 169 -8.80 4.71 0.85
C ALA A 169 -9.64 5.98 1.00
N VAL A 170 -10.74 5.90 1.75
CA VAL A 170 -11.66 7.01 1.97
C VAL A 170 -11.63 7.43 3.43
N THR A 171 -11.30 8.71 3.67
CA THR A 171 -11.27 9.29 5.02
C THR A 171 -12.68 9.46 5.60
N PRO A 172 -12.82 9.72 6.92
CA PRO A 172 -14.10 10.07 7.52
C PRO A 172 -14.75 11.32 6.91
N LYS A 173 -13.95 12.24 6.36
CA LYS A 173 -14.43 13.45 5.68
C LYS A 173 -14.87 13.22 4.24
N GLY A 174 -14.64 12.01 3.68
CA GLY A 174 -14.98 11.65 2.30
C GLY A 174 -13.88 11.94 1.28
N GLU A 175 -12.70 12.34 1.71
CA GLU A 175 -11.54 12.48 0.84
C GLU A 175 -11.07 11.09 0.38
N THR A 176 -10.78 10.96 -0.90
CA THR A 176 -10.35 9.69 -1.50
C THR A 176 -8.90 9.76 -1.93
N PHE A 177 -8.14 8.73 -1.57
CA PHE A 177 -6.77 8.50 -1.99
C PHE A 177 -6.72 7.19 -2.78
N ILE A 178 -6.17 7.23 -3.99
CA ILE A 178 -6.01 6.05 -4.84
C ILE A 178 -4.52 5.82 -5.06
N PHE A 179 -4.07 4.61 -4.80
CA PHE A 179 -2.71 4.15 -5.06
C PHE A 179 -2.78 3.02 -6.10
N ASN A 180 -2.17 3.21 -7.24
CA ASN A 180 -2.00 2.16 -8.25
C ASN A 180 -0.55 1.66 -8.20
N PHE A 181 -0.37 0.34 -8.17
CA PHE A 181 0.94 -0.31 -8.17
C PHE A 181 1.10 -1.16 -9.42
N MET A 182 2.21 -0.99 -10.13
CA MET A 182 2.51 -1.67 -11.39
C MET A 182 3.94 -2.16 -11.41
N ASP A 183 4.25 -3.05 -12.33
CA ASP A 183 5.62 -3.47 -12.67
C ASP A 183 6.43 -3.97 -11.46
N TYR A 184 5.82 -4.78 -10.62
CA TYR A 184 6.47 -5.35 -9.45
C TYR A 184 7.72 -6.17 -9.80
N LYS A 185 8.84 -5.84 -9.17
CA LYS A 185 10.07 -6.63 -9.14
C LYS A 185 10.31 -7.10 -7.72
N ILE A 186 10.15 -8.40 -7.49
CA ILE A 186 10.15 -8.98 -6.15
C ILE A 186 11.47 -9.70 -5.88
N ASN A 187 12.01 -9.57 -4.66
CA ASN A 187 13.20 -10.28 -4.16
C ASN A 187 14.43 -10.10 -5.07
N GLN A 188 14.70 -8.85 -5.46
CA GLN A 188 15.86 -8.49 -6.28
C GLN A 188 17.12 -8.24 -5.45
N GLY A 189 17.05 -8.26 -4.13
CA GLY A 189 18.17 -7.99 -3.24
C GLY A 189 18.50 -6.50 -3.16
N ILE A 190 17.50 -5.68 -2.88
CA ILE A 190 17.70 -4.23 -2.70
C ILE A 190 18.67 -3.99 -1.54
N SER A 191 19.64 -3.09 -1.72
CA SER A 191 20.59 -2.73 -0.67
C SER A 191 19.97 -1.80 0.37
N ASP A 192 20.34 -1.96 1.64
CA ASP A 192 19.94 -1.07 2.75
C ASP A 192 20.27 0.40 2.47
N GLN A 193 21.35 0.65 1.73
CA GLN A 193 21.74 2.01 1.31
C GLN A 193 20.65 2.71 0.49
N ARG A 194 19.76 1.97 -0.15
CA ARG A 194 18.62 2.53 -0.88
C ARG A 194 17.71 3.36 0.03
N PHE A 195 17.66 3.02 1.31
CA PHE A 195 16.77 3.64 2.30
C PHE A 195 17.47 4.70 3.18
N ILE A 196 18.74 5.00 2.87
CA ILE A 196 19.44 6.15 3.41
C ILE A 196 19.17 7.34 2.49
N TYR A 197 18.75 8.45 3.05
CA TYR A 197 18.50 9.67 2.31
C TYR A 197 19.19 10.86 2.97
N ASP A 198 20.00 11.56 2.21
CA ASP A 198 20.65 12.80 2.60
C ASP A 198 20.05 13.94 1.78
N PRO A 199 19.19 14.76 2.39
CA PRO A 199 18.53 15.85 1.67
C PRO A 199 19.50 16.97 1.34
N PRO A 200 19.19 17.81 0.31
CA PRO A 200 20.03 18.96 -0.03
C PRO A 200 20.28 19.86 1.18
N SER A 201 21.54 20.26 1.39
CA SER A 201 21.94 21.11 2.51
C SER A 201 21.29 22.50 2.53
N SER A 202 20.75 22.94 1.38
CA SER A 202 20.01 24.19 1.22
C SER A 202 18.54 24.09 1.65
N ALA A 203 18.04 22.88 1.95
CA ALA A 203 16.64 22.69 2.32
C ALA A 203 16.39 23.06 3.79
N ASN A 204 15.22 23.62 4.04
CA ASN A 204 14.76 23.96 5.39
C ASN A 204 14.23 22.69 6.08
N ASN A 205 14.74 22.38 7.27
CA ASN A 205 14.33 21.22 8.03
C ASN A 205 13.21 21.57 9.03
N PHE A 206 12.14 20.75 9.00
CA PHE A 206 11.00 20.82 9.92
C PHE A 206 10.87 19.47 10.62
N ASN A 207 11.18 19.48 11.92
CA ASN A 207 11.12 18.26 12.74
C ASN A 207 9.75 18.17 13.45
N ASN A 208 9.29 16.92 13.67
CA ASN A 208 8.06 16.59 14.41
C ASN A 208 6.81 17.28 13.83
N PHE A 209 6.70 17.31 12.50
CA PHE A 209 5.65 18.02 11.80
C PHE A 209 4.24 17.42 11.98
N LEU A 210 4.13 16.14 12.36
CA LEU A 210 2.84 15.47 12.60
C LEU A 210 2.30 15.69 14.02
N PHE A 211 3.17 16.00 14.96
CA PHE A 211 2.84 16.18 16.37
C PHE A 211 3.52 17.47 16.86
N SER A 212 2.95 18.62 16.52
CA SER A 212 3.29 19.88 17.20
C SER A 212 2.65 19.84 18.58
N GLU A 213 3.48 19.90 19.64
CA GLU A 213 3.02 20.18 21.00
C GLU A 213 2.34 21.54 21.08
#